data_9c1ca99c538415b223143ba9ab884f62
#
_entry.id   9c1ca99c538415b223143ba9ab884f62
#
_cell.length_a   1.000
_cell.length_b   1.000
_cell.length_c   1.000
_cell.angle_alpha   90.00
_cell.angle_beta   90.00
_cell.angle_gamma   90.00
#
_symmetry.space_group_name_H-M   'P 1'
#
loop_
_entity.id
_entity.type
_entity.pdbx_description
1 polymer ?
#
loop_
_entity_poly.entity_id
_entity_poly.type
_entity_poly.pdbx_seq_one_letter_code
_entity_poly.pdbx_strand_id
1 'polypeptide(L)'
;FNTEFGFHPSVNYSVGCLGWCEAAFMPTFEDKILEDRGDYEVYQDWAGRGVLVFKGRRSGFMPEYVDHPVKDMKTWEENCKWRMDPTTPERLAVLDENAQGAKAFAEEKNGFVRQMCVGGYMYLRSLIGPTELMYAWYDMPDVIHDCMQTWLALADAGTARVQEQVTF
;
A
#
# COMPACT_ATOMS: atom_id res chain seq x y z
N PHE A 1 -15.94 6.20 -28.41
CA PHE A 1 -14.51 5.90 -28.60
C PHE A 1 -14.28 4.39 -28.65
N ASN A 2 -14.62 3.63 -27.59
CA ASN A 2 -14.37 2.18 -27.54
C ASN A 2 -15.07 1.40 -28.66
N THR A 3 -16.33 1.74 -28.96
CA THR A 3 -17.13 1.09 -30.01
C THR A 3 -16.61 1.40 -31.42
N GLU A 4 -16.12 2.60 -31.64
CA GLU A 4 -15.61 3.06 -32.94
C GLU A 4 -14.29 2.37 -33.33
N PHE A 5 -13.44 2.11 -32.36
CA PHE A 5 -12.15 1.43 -32.54
C PHE A 5 -12.18 -0.05 -32.20
N GLY A 6 -13.34 -0.62 -31.91
CA GLY A 6 -13.49 -2.04 -31.60
C GLY A 6 -12.82 -2.48 -30.28
N PHE A 7 -12.55 -1.55 -29.37
CA PHE A 7 -12.05 -1.88 -28.05
C PHE A 7 -13.16 -2.48 -27.21
N HIS A 8 -12.86 -3.56 -26.53
CA HIS A 8 -13.74 -4.07 -25.49
C HIS A 8 -13.90 -3.04 -24.37
N PRO A 9 -15.11 -2.84 -23.82
CA PRO A 9 -15.27 -2.07 -22.60
C PRO A 9 -14.30 -2.63 -21.55
N SER A 10 -13.55 -1.75 -20.87
CA SER A 10 -12.64 -2.19 -19.81
C SER A 10 -13.45 -2.59 -18.58
N VAL A 11 -14.09 -3.76 -18.66
CA VAL A 11 -14.80 -4.36 -17.54
C VAL A 11 -13.75 -5.17 -16.78
N ASN A 12 -13.31 -4.65 -15.63
CA ASN A 12 -12.30 -5.31 -14.80
C ASN A 12 -12.65 -5.21 -13.31
N TYR A 13 -12.23 -6.20 -12.57
CA TYR A 13 -12.25 -6.22 -11.12
C TYR A 13 -10.82 -6.17 -10.60
N SER A 14 -10.54 -5.26 -9.67
CA SER A 14 -9.22 -5.11 -9.08
C SER A 14 -9.22 -5.67 -7.66
N VAL A 15 -8.52 -6.76 -7.45
CA VAL A 15 -8.27 -7.31 -6.12
C VAL A 15 -7.26 -6.41 -5.42
N GLY A 16 -7.62 -5.89 -4.27
CA GLY A 16 -6.81 -4.99 -3.44
C GLY A 16 -5.91 -5.73 -2.44
N CYS A 17 -5.65 -5.09 -1.30
CA CYS A 17 -4.98 -5.59 -0.09
C CYS A 17 -3.46 -5.76 -0.15
N LEU A 18 -2.81 -5.51 -1.29
CA LEU A 18 -1.35 -5.54 -1.44
C LEU A 18 -0.74 -4.15 -1.70
N GLY A 19 -1.44 -3.10 -1.27
CA GLY A 19 -1.03 -1.71 -1.41
C GLY A 19 -1.26 -1.14 -2.82
N TRP A 20 -1.09 0.16 -2.94
CA TRP A 20 -1.15 0.89 -4.21
C TRP A 20 0.09 1.78 -4.38
N CYS A 21 0.12 2.93 -3.71
CA CYS A 21 1.28 3.83 -3.64
C CYS A 21 2.02 3.70 -2.32
N GLU A 22 1.38 3.10 -1.34
CA GLU A 22 1.85 2.89 0.02
C GLU A 22 1.91 1.41 0.36
N ALA A 23 2.66 1.09 1.41
CA ALA A 23 2.71 -0.25 1.99
C ALA A 23 1.33 -0.72 2.45
N ALA A 24 1.06 -2.00 2.27
CA ALA A 24 -0.20 -2.63 2.66
C ALA A 24 -0.24 -2.93 4.16
N PHE A 25 -0.13 -1.92 4.99
CA PHE A 25 -0.14 -2.09 6.45
C PHE A 25 -1.49 -2.61 6.98
N MET A 26 -1.42 -3.62 7.83
CA MET A 26 -2.56 -4.15 8.57
C MET A 26 -2.11 -4.65 9.95
N PRO A 27 -2.53 -3.97 11.04
CA PRO A 27 -3.35 -2.76 11.06
C PRO A 27 -2.62 -1.53 10.48
N THR A 28 -3.37 -0.54 10.03
CA THR A 28 -2.83 0.77 9.62
C THR A 28 -2.29 1.55 10.83
N PHE A 29 -1.54 2.61 10.58
CA PHE A 29 -1.18 3.56 11.63
C PHE A 29 -2.41 4.38 12.05
N GLU A 30 -2.39 4.85 13.28
CA GLU A 30 -3.42 5.73 13.82
C GLU A 30 -3.23 7.15 13.27
N ASP A 31 -4.32 7.74 12.78
CA ASP A 31 -4.33 9.15 12.39
C ASP A 31 -4.29 10.02 13.66
N LYS A 32 -3.23 10.81 13.80
CA LYS A 32 -3.07 11.71 14.95
C LYS A 32 -2.35 12.99 14.57
N ILE A 33 -2.70 14.10 15.23
CA ILE A 33 -1.98 15.36 15.09
C ILE A 33 -0.65 15.24 15.82
N LEU A 34 0.45 15.50 15.10
CA LEU A 34 1.81 15.50 15.62
C LEU A 34 2.24 16.91 16.07
N GLU A 35 1.89 17.93 15.29
CA GLU A 35 2.30 19.31 15.53
C GLU A 35 1.24 20.28 15.02
N ASP A 36 1.00 21.33 15.80
CA ASP A 36 0.19 22.50 15.43
C ASP A 36 1.10 23.64 14.99
N ARG A 37 0.95 24.13 13.77
CA ARG A 37 1.72 25.22 13.16
C ARG A 37 0.84 26.42 12.77
N GLY A 38 -0.12 26.78 13.61
CA GLY A 38 -1.02 27.91 13.35
C GLY A 38 -2.08 27.57 12.30
N ASP A 39 -1.96 28.06 11.08
CA ASP A 39 -2.89 27.76 9.98
C ASP A 39 -2.68 26.35 9.38
N TYR A 40 -1.55 25.73 9.70
CA TYR A 40 -1.17 24.39 9.26
C TYR A 40 -1.15 23.42 10.43
N GLU A 41 -1.22 22.13 10.11
CA GLU A 41 -0.95 21.05 11.04
C GLU A 41 -0.08 19.99 10.38
N VAL A 42 0.76 19.33 11.17
CA VAL A 42 1.41 18.08 10.78
C VAL A 42 0.64 16.97 11.47
N TYR A 43 0.12 16.03 10.70
CA TYR A 43 -0.53 14.85 11.24
C TYR A 43 0.14 13.58 10.72
N GLN A 44 0.07 12.51 11.51
CA GLN A 44 0.42 11.18 11.07
C GLN A 44 -0.75 10.60 10.28
N ASP A 45 -0.48 10.14 9.06
CA ASP A 45 -1.49 9.47 8.27
C ASP A 45 -1.54 7.95 8.55
N TRP A 46 -2.50 7.28 7.95
CA TRP A 46 -2.69 5.83 8.08
C TRP A 46 -1.49 4.98 7.61
N ALA A 47 -0.58 5.54 6.82
CA ALA A 47 0.67 4.90 6.38
C ALA A 47 1.88 5.27 7.26
N GLY A 48 1.65 5.99 8.37
CA GLY A 48 2.68 6.38 9.33
C GLY A 48 3.53 7.57 8.91
N ARG A 49 3.14 8.31 7.86
CA ARG A 49 3.87 9.47 7.37
C ARG A 49 3.45 10.73 8.10
N GLY A 50 4.38 11.62 8.33
CA GLY A 50 4.10 12.99 8.77
C GLY A 50 3.67 13.84 7.57
N VAL A 51 2.48 14.39 7.63
CA VAL A 51 1.84 15.12 6.52
C VAL A 51 1.52 16.54 6.93
N LEU A 52 2.08 17.51 6.23
CA LEU A 52 1.77 18.94 6.42
C LEU A 52 0.57 19.32 5.55
N VAL A 53 -0.44 19.85 6.17
CA VAL A 53 -1.68 20.32 5.51
C VAL A 53 -2.21 21.59 6.14
N PHE A 54 -3.10 22.29 5.42
CA PHE A 54 -3.94 23.32 6.04
C PHE A 54 -4.95 22.68 6.99
N LYS A 55 -5.14 23.28 8.16
CA LYS A 55 -6.16 22.83 9.11
C LYS A 55 -7.54 22.74 8.45
N GLY A 56 -8.19 21.60 8.64
CA GLY A 56 -9.50 21.31 8.04
C GLY A 56 -9.49 20.99 6.54
N ARG A 57 -8.31 20.82 5.90
CA ARG A 57 -8.16 20.47 4.48
C ARG A 57 -7.24 19.27 4.27
N ARG A 58 -7.56 18.15 4.91
CA ARG A 58 -6.79 16.89 4.75
C ARG A 58 -7.03 16.15 3.44
N SER A 59 -8.04 16.53 2.67
CA SER A 59 -8.39 15.90 1.40
C SER A 59 -8.51 16.93 0.28
N GLY A 60 -8.35 16.48 -0.97
CA GLY A 60 -8.54 17.29 -2.16
C GLY A 60 -7.37 18.18 -2.55
N PHE A 61 -6.21 18.01 -1.92
CA PHE A 61 -4.98 18.71 -2.25
C PHE A 61 -3.78 17.77 -2.18
N MET A 62 -2.71 18.07 -2.92
CA MET A 62 -1.48 17.31 -2.83
C MET A 62 -0.78 17.64 -1.50
N PRO A 63 -0.67 16.71 -0.55
CA PRO A 63 -0.04 16.99 0.73
C PRO A 63 1.48 17.07 0.59
N GLU A 64 2.12 17.80 1.50
CA GLU A 64 3.56 17.75 1.68
C GLU A 64 3.92 16.68 2.73
N TYR A 65 4.67 15.66 2.31
CA TYR A 65 5.17 14.63 3.23
C TYR A 65 6.46 15.11 3.85
N VAL A 66 6.43 15.41 5.16
CA VAL A 66 7.56 15.96 5.92
C VAL A 66 8.28 14.91 6.75
N ASP A 67 7.69 13.73 6.92
CA ASP A 67 8.28 12.62 7.65
C ASP A 67 7.79 11.26 7.12
N HIS A 68 8.60 10.21 7.33
CA HIS A 68 8.33 8.84 6.90
C HIS A 68 8.64 7.85 8.02
N PRO A 69 7.96 6.69 8.07
CA PRO A 69 8.03 5.81 9.25
C PRO A 69 9.35 5.05 9.42
N VAL A 70 10.14 4.88 8.35
CA VAL A 70 11.39 4.09 8.38
C VAL A 70 12.59 5.02 8.28
N LYS A 71 13.43 5.02 9.33
CA LYS A 71 14.68 5.78 9.42
C LYS A 71 15.90 4.86 9.50
N ASP A 72 15.70 3.66 10.00
CA ASP A 72 16.71 2.65 10.25
C ASP A 72 16.06 1.27 10.45
N MET A 73 16.87 0.24 10.69
CA MET A 73 16.40 -1.12 10.94
C MET A 73 15.48 -1.17 12.17
N LYS A 74 15.79 -0.43 13.21
CA LYS A 74 14.98 -0.41 14.43
C LYS A 74 13.59 0.13 14.18
N THR A 75 13.46 1.28 13.55
CA THR A 75 12.15 1.88 13.22
C THR A 75 11.36 1.02 12.25
N TRP A 76 12.03 0.34 11.32
CA TRP A 76 11.40 -0.64 10.45
C TRP A 76 10.80 -1.80 11.22
N GLU A 77 11.58 -2.48 12.06
CA GLU A 77 11.13 -3.65 12.82
C GLU A 77 10.05 -3.31 13.85
N GLU A 78 10.23 -2.24 14.61
CA GLU A 78 9.32 -1.86 15.68
C GLU A 78 7.98 -1.32 15.17
N ASN A 79 7.99 -0.55 14.08
CA ASN A 79 6.80 0.20 13.66
C ASN A 79 6.10 -0.37 12.41
N CYS A 80 6.83 -1.01 11.48
CA CYS A 80 6.33 -1.30 10.15
C CYS A 80 6.24 -2.80 9.83
N LYS A 81 7.31 -3.54 10.03
CA LYS A 81 7.48 -4.91 9.52
C LYS A 81 6.35 -5.85 9.94
N TRP A 82 6.00 -5.85 11.21
CA TRP A 82 4.95 -6.71 11.74
C TRP A 82 3.55 -6.42 11.15
N ARG A 83 3.31 -5.20 10.68
CA ARG A 83 2.07 -4.81 9.99
C ARG A 83 1.97 -5.39 8.58
N MET A 84 3.07 -5.94 8.08
CA MET A 84 3.17 -6.59 6.77
C MET A 84 3.06 -8.13 6.85
N ASP A 85 2.78 -8.68 8.03
CA ASP A 85 2.60 -10.12 8.20
C ASP A 85 1.49 -10.65 7.29
N PRO A 86 1.77 -11.59 6.37
CA PRO A 86 0.78 -12.15 5.46
C PRO A 86 -0.23 -13.09 6.12
N THR A 87 0.02 -13.51 7.37
CA THR A 87 -0.71 -14.59 8.03
C THR A 87 -1.76 -14.13 9.03
N THR A 88 -1.89 -12.81 9.25
CA THR A 88 -2.86 -12.28 10.23
C THR A 88 -4.29 -12.62 9.83
N PRO A 89 -5.16 -13.02 10.80
CA PRO A 89 -6.55 -13.37 10.50
C PRO A 89 -7.33 -12.27 9.77
N GLU A 90 -7.08 -11.02 10.15
CA GLU A 90 -7.72 -9.85 9.55
C GLU A 90 -7.36 -9.72 8.06
N ARG A 91 -6.08 -9.90 7.73
CA ARG A 91 -5.60 -9.85 6.34
C ARG A 91 -6.16 -10.99 5.52
N LEU A 92 -6.15 -12.21 6.06
CA LEU A 92 -6.70 -13.38 5.38
C LEU A 92 -8.20 -13.21 5.10
N ALA A 93 -8.96 -12.70 6.06
CA ALA A 93 -10.40 -12.43 5.87
C ALA A 93 -10.66 -11.43 4.73
N VAL A 94 -9.89 -10.34 4.68
CA VAL A 94 -10.02 -9.33 3.61
C VAL A 94 -9.60 -9.89 2.25
N LEU A 95 -8.55 -10.71 2.18
CA LEU A 95 -8.14 -11.39 0.95
C LEU A 95 -9.22 -12.36 0.45
N ASP A 96 -9.83 -13.14 1.34
CA ASP A 96 -10.91 -14.07 1.00
C ASP A 96 -12.16 -13.34 0.50
N GLU A 97 -12.55 -12.24 1.13
CA GLU A 97 -13.67 -11.40 0.67
C GLU A 97 -13.42 -10.84 -0.74
N ASN A 98 -12.21 -10.31 -0.97
CA ASN A 98 -11.83 -9.81 -2.30
C ASN A 98 -11.79 -10.92 -3.35
N ALA A 99 -11.30 -12.11 -3.02
CA ALA A 99 -11.27 -13.26 -3.92
C ALA A 99 -12.68 -13.72 -4.30
N GLN A 100 -13.61 -13.76 -3.32
CA GLN A 100 -15.02 -14.08 -3.59
C GLN A 100 -15.66 -13.04 -4.50
N GLY A 101 -15.43 -11.74 -4.26
CA GLY A 101 -15.92 -10.66 -5.13
C GLY A 101 -15.36 -10.76 -6.55
N ALA A 102 -14.09 -11.09 -6.69
CA ALA A 102 -13.43 -11.29 -7.98
C ALA A 102 -14.01 -12.48 -8.74
N LYS A 103 -14.26 -13.58 -8.04
CA LYS A 103 -14.88 -14.79 -8.62
C LYS A 103 -16.29 -14.50 -9.11
N ALA A 104 -17.12 -13.90 -8.28
CA ALA A 104 -18.49 -13.54 -8.66
C ALA A 104 -18.51 -12.59 -9.87
N PHE A 105 -17.61 -11.61 -9.90
CA PHE A 105 -17.45 -10.71 -11.04
C PHE A 105 -17.05 -11.46 -12.33
N ALA A 106 -16.08 -12.37 -12.25
CA ALA A 106 -15.61 -13.13 -13.40
C ALA A 106 -16.74 -14.01 -14.00
N GLU A 107 -17.54 -14.63 -13.14
CA GLU A 107 -18.69 -15.46 -13.55
C GLU A 107 -19.82 -14.64 -14.18
N GLU A 108 -20.14 -13.44 -13.65
CA GLU A 108 -21.25 -12.62 -14.11
C GLU A 108 -20.92 -11.78 -15.35
N LYS A 109 -19.72 -11.22 -15.42
CA LYS A 109 -19.38 -10.16 -16.38
C LYS A 109 -18.48 -10.60 -17.52
N ASN A 110 -17.90 -11.81 -17.46
CA ASN A 110 -16.87 -12.25 -18.40
C ASN A 110 -15.77 -11.18 -18.60
N GLY A 111 -15.39 -10.54 -17.49
CA GLY A 111 -14.42 -9.45 -17.44
C GLY A 111 -13.05 -9.93 -16.94
N PHE A 112 -12.08 -9.01 -16.95
CA PHE A 112 -10.74 -9.31 -16.45
C PHE A 112 -10.67 -9.11 -14.93
N VAL A 113 -10.08 -10.08 -14.24
CA VAL A 113 -9.65 -9.92 -12.85
C VAL A 113 -8.16 -9.58 -12.85
N ARG A 114 -7.76 -8.64 -12.01
CA ARG A 114 -6.36 -8.26 -11.83
C ARG A 114 -6.03 -8.11 -10.36
N GLN A 115 -4.82 -8.51 -9.97
CA GLN A 115 -4.29 -8.23 -8.65
C GLN A 115 -3.63 -6.85 -8.66
N MET A 116 -4.03 -6.00 -7.70
CA MET A 116 -3.33 -4.74 -7.42
C MET A 116 -2.25 -5.00 -6.37
N CYS A 117 -1.03 -4.57 -6.69
CA CYS A 117 0.09 -4.64 -5.76
C CYS A 117 0.94 -3.39 -5.90
N VAL A 118 1.38 -2.82 -4.80
CA VAL A 118 2.31 -1.68 -4.83
C VAL A 118 3.64 -2.11 -5.45
N GLY A 119 4.15 -1.31 -6.40
CA GLY A 119 5.47 -1.57 -7.00
C GLY A 119 6.61 -1.29 -6.00
N GLY A 120 7.72 -2.07 -6.08
CA GLY A 120 8.80 -2.02 -5.10
C GLY A 120 9.37 -0.63 -4.84
N TYR A 121 9.56 0.19 -5.88
CA TYR A 121 10.03 1.58 -5.70
C TYR A 121 9.01 2.44 -4.92
N MET A 122 7.74 2.38 -5.29
CA MET A 122 6.70 3.16 -4.61
C MET A 122 6.52 2.72 -3.15
N TYR A 123 6.64 1.44 -2.90
CA TYR A 123 6.66 0.87 -1.57
C TYR A 123 7.79 1.45 -0.71
N LEU A 124 9.06 1.34 -1.16
CA LEU A 124 10.21 1.89 -0.45
C LEU A 124 10.12 3.41 -0.28
N ARG A 125 9.66 4.11 -1.34
CA ARG A 125 9.45 5.55 -1.29
C ARG A 125 8.43 5.96 -0.23
N SER A 126 7.38 5.19 -0.05
CA SER A 126 6.36 5.45 0.98
C SER A 126 6.88 5.22 2.40
N LEU A 127 7.83 4.30 2.57
CA LEU A 127 8.44 3.96 3.87
C LEU A 127 9.53 4.93 4.31
N ILE A 128 10.40 5.33 3.40
CA ILE A 128 11.67 6.02 3.70
C ILE A 128 11.61 7.49 3.28
N GLY A 129 10.81 7.81 2.26
CA GLY A 129 10.78 9.12 1.64
C GLY A 129 11.59 9.18 0.35
N PRO A 130 11.22 10.08 -0.58
CA PRO A 130 11.87 10.14 -1.90
C PRO A 130 13.32 10.57 -1.86
N THR A 131 13.68 11.49 -0.99
CA THR A 131 15.05 12.02 -0.86
C THR A 131 15.92 11.05 -0.08
N GLU A 132 15.45 10.62 1.08
CA GLU A 132 16.15 9.72 1.98
C GLU A 132 16.40 8.35 1.32
N LEU A 133 15.48 7.89 0.48
CA LEU A 133 15.64 6.65 -0.27
C LEU A 133 16.87 6.67 -1.21
N MET A 134 17.22 7.83 -1.77
CA MET A 134 18.41 7.94 -2.62
C MET A 134 19.71 7.68 -1.86
N TYR A 135 19.78 8.07 -0.61
CA TYR A 135 20.93 7.81 0.27
C TYR A 135 20.86 6.40 0.88
N ALA A 136 19.66 5.93 1.21
CA ALA A 136 19.44 4.63 1.85
C ALA A 136 20.02 3.44 1.08
N TRP A 137 20.09 3.51 -0.24
CA TRP A 137 20.75 2.49 -1.06
C TRP A 137 22.22 2.25 -0.70
N TYR A 138 22.89 3.26 -0.16
CA TYR A 138 24.29 3.23 0.24
C TYR A 138 24.47 3.14 1.75
N ASP A 139 23.62 3.87 2.50
CA ASP A 139 23.79 4.05 3.93
C ASP A 139 23.13 2.95 4.76
N MET A 140 22.05 2.34 4.24
CA MET A 140 21.31 1.28 4.94
C MET A 140 20.78 0.18 4.00
N PRO A 141 21.65 -0.47 3.20
CA PRO A 141 21.23 -1.48 2.22
C PRO A 141 20.51 -2.66 2.86
N ASP A 142 20.87 -3.03 4.09
CA ASP A 142 20.24 -4.13 4.83
C ASP A 142 18.77 -3.84 5.14
N VAL A 143 18.43 -2.59 5.46
CA VAL A 143 17.04 -2.15 5.67
C VAL A 143 16.24 -2.25 4.37
N ILE A 144 16.81 -1.75 3.27
CA ILE A 144 16.20 -1.86 1.94
C ILE A 144 15.92 -3.32 1.60
N HIS A 145 16.91 -4.19 1.83
CA HIS A 145 16.80 -5.60 1.51
C HIS A 145 15.71 -6.30 2.34
N ASP A 146 15.68 -6.04 3.64
CA ASP A 146 14.67 -6.61 4.53
C ASP A 146 13.26 -6.10 4.22
N CYS A 147 13.11 -4.81 3.91
CA CYS A 147 11.85 -4.25 3.43
C CYS A 147 11.36 -4.96 2.16
N MET A 148 12.24 -5.17 1.17
CA MET A 148 11.89 -5.82 -0.09
C MET A 148 11.54 -7.30 0.08
N GLN A 149 12.25 -8.03 0.95
CA GLN A 149 11.93 -9.42 1.27
C GLN A 149 10.55 -9.52 1.95
N THR A 150 10.25 -8.61 2.86
CA THR A 150 8.95 -8.54 3.54
C THR A 150 7.82 -8.23 2.55
N TRP A 151 8.05 -7.27 1.65
CA TRP A 151 7.10 -6.96 0.58
C TRP A 151 6.83 -8.16 -0.33
N LEU A 152 7.90 -8.86 -0.75
CA LEU A 152 7.79 -10.03 -1.63
C LEU A 152 7.00 -11.15 -0.94
N ALA A 153 7.33 -11.45 0.31
CA ALA A 153 6.63 -12.48 1.08
C ALA A 153 5.12 -12.20 1.20
N LEU A 154 4.75 -10.94 1.44
CA LEU A 154 3.35 -10.53 1.47
C LEU A 154 2.68 -10.63 0.10
N ALA A 155 3.35 -10.16 -0.96
CA ALA A 155 2.80 -10.18 -2.32
C ALA A 155 2.58 -11.61 -2.81
N ASP A 156 3.55 -12.49 -2.58
CA ASP A 156 3.47 -13.91 -2.96
C ASP A 156 2.35 -14.63 -2.20
N ALA A 157 2.32 -14.51 -0.89
CA ALA A 157 1.31 -15.17 -0.07
C ALA A 157 -0.11 -14.65 -0.38
N GLY A 158 -0.27 -13.33 -0.51
CA GLY A 158 -1.57 -12.73 -0.83
C GLY A 158 -2.06 -13.10 -2.22
N THR A 159 -1.18 -13.08 -3.22
CA THR A 159 -1.52 -13.48 -4.60
C THR A 159 -1.87 -14.96 -4.68
N ALA A 160 -1.07 -15.83 -4.08
CA ALA A 160 -1.34 -17.27 -4.02
C ALA A 160 -2.71 -17.56 -3.39
N ARG A 161 -3.04 -16.89 -2.28
CA ARG A 161 -4.34 -17.04 -1.59
C ARG A 161 -5.53 -16.71 -2.51
N VAL A 162 -5.41 -15.62 -3.26
CA VAL A 162 -6.49 -15.21 -4.18
C VAL A 162 -6.58 -16.16 -5.37
N GLN A 163 -5.45 -16.65 -5.89
CA GLN A 163 -5.40 -17.58 -7.01
C GLN A 163 -5.98 -18.98 -6.71
N GLU A 164 -6.13 -19.33 -5.44
CA GLU A 164 -6.91 -20.54 -5.08
C GLU A 164 -8.37 -20.47 -5.52
N GLN A 165 -8.92 -19.27 -5.70
CA GLN A 165 -10.33 -19.03 -5.98
C GLN A 165 -10.59 -18.46 -7.38
N VAL A 166 -9.66 -17.69 -7.93
CA VAL A 166 -9.82 -17.00 -9.21
C VAL A 166 -8.51 -16.96 -10.00
N THR A 167 -8.59 -17.04 -11.32
CA THR A 167 -7.45 -16.87 -12.24
C THR A 167 -7.37 -15.41 -12.69
N PHE A 168 -6.15 -14.86 -12.74
CA PHE A 168 -5.87 -13.52 -13.26
C PHE A 168 -5.48 -13.57 -14.73
#